data_6f959956b0341441468721e751c3ac29
#
_entry.id   6f959956b0341441468721e751c3ac29
#
_cell.length_a   1.000
_cell.length_b   1.000
_cell.length_c   1.000
_cell.angle_alpha   90.00
_cell.angle_beta   90.00
_cell.angle_gamma   90.00
#
_symmetry.space_group_name_H-M   'P 1'
#
loop_
_entity.id
_entity.type
_entity.pdbx_description
1 polymer ?
#
loop_
_entity_poly.entity_id
_entity_poly.type
_entity_poly.pdbx_seq_one_letter_code
_entity_poly.pdbx_strand_id
1 'polypeptide(L)'
;DFAERLLEEPVEVSANPSTRERKKIHQWYYRADDIEHKTKLLVNLLQQPEATRAIVFVRKRERVHELANWLREAGINTCWLEGEMVQAKRNEAIKRLTDGRVNVLIATDVAARGIDIPDVSHVFNFDMPRTADTYLHRIGRTGRAGKKGTAISLVEAHDHLLLGKIGRYIEEPLKARVIDELRPTTRAPSEKLTGKPSKKVLAKRAQKKKDEKEKPRVKKRHRDTKNIGKRRKPSAAGTPSASSDE
;
A
#
# COMPACT_ATOMS: atom_id res chain seq x y z
N ASP A 1 22.23 -26.36 1.13
CA ASP A 1 20.92 -26.20 1.78
C ASP A 1 20.51 -27.51 2.46
N PHE A 2 19.71 -27.44 3.57
CA PHE A 2 19.30 -28.63 4.34
C PHE A 2 18.49 -29.61 3.47
N ALA A 3 17.65 -29.09 2.60
CA ALA A 3 16.85 -29.89 1.67
C ALA A 3 17.70 -30.62 0.63
N GLU A 4 18.77 -30.03 0.12
CA GLU A 4 19.71 -30.63 -0.86
C GLU A 4 20.47 -31.82 -0.29
N ARG A 5 20.61 -31.90 1.07
CA ARG A 5 21.27 -32.99 1.76
C ARG A 5 20.37 -34.18 2.04
N LEU A 6 19.04 -34.00 1.97
CA LEU A 6 18.04 -35.01 2.31
C LEU A 6 17.31 -35.57 1.08
N LEU A 7 17.36 -34.91 -0.04
CA LEU A 7 16.64 -35.28 -1.26
C LEU A 7 17.62 -35.72 -2.34
N GLU A 8 17.38 -36.87 -2.92
CA GLU A 8 18.08 -37.37 -4.11
C GLU A 8 17.41 -36.67 -5.33
N GLU A 9 18.21 -35.86 -6.08
CA GLU A 9 17.77 -35.09 -7.26
C GLU A 9 16.49 -34.24 -7.03
N PRO A 10 16.50 -33.27 -6.09
CA PRO A 10 15.33 -32.48 -5.82
C PRO A 10 14.92 -31.62 -7.03
N VAL A 11 13.66 -31.73 -7.41
CA VAL A 11 13.08 -30.83 -8.43
C VAL A 11 12.48 -29.63 -7.73
N GLU A 12 13.02 -28.45 -8.02
CA GLU A 12 12.47 -27.19 -7.50
C GLU A 12 11.18 -26.83 -8.23
N VAL A 13 10.05 -26.94 -7.55
CA VAL A 13 8.75 -26.50 -8.08
C VAL A 13 8.39 -25.14 -7.53
N SER A 14 8.52 -24.11 -8.36
CA SER A 14 8.09 -22.75 -8.00
C SER A 14 6.58 -22.59 -8.22
N ALA A 15 5.85 -22.22 -7.15
CA ALA A 15 4.43 -21.90 -7.22
C ALA A 15 4.14 -20.48 -7.78
N ASN A 16 5.17 -19.67 -7.97
CA ASN A 16 5.04 -18.35 -8.56
C ASN A 16 4.91 -18.45 -10.09
N PRO A 17 4.09 -17.57 -10.73
CA PRO A 17 4.01 -17.55 -12.17
C PRO A 17 5.39 -17.26 -12.77
N SER A 18 5.79 -18.08 -13.74
CA SER A 18 7.04 -17.88 -14.46
C SER A 18 7.10 -16.53 -15.15
N THR A 19 8.29 -16.03 -15.44
CA THR A 19 8.46 -14.76 -16.19
C THR A 19 7.68 -14.75 -17.52
N ARG A 20 7.58 -15.91 -18.18
CA ARG A 20 6.81 -16.06 -19.43
C ARG A 20 5.31 -15.92 -19.20
N GLU A 21 4.78 -16.48 -18.11
CA GLU A 21 3.36 -16.35 -17.74
C GLU A 21 3.02 -14.95 -17.27
N ARG A 22 3.90 -14.32 -16.50
CA ARG A 22 3.74 -12.92 -16.07
C ARG A 22 3.60 -11.95 -17.24
N LYS A 23 4.32 -12.15 -18.34
CA LYS A 23 4.20 -11.34 -19.56
C LYS A 23 2.81 -11.37 -20.19
N LYS A 24 1.97 -12.34 -19.87
CA LYS A 24 0.59 -12.42 -20.32
C LYS A 24 -0.40 -11.68 -19.40
N ILE A 25 0.07 -11.21 -18.25
CA ILE A 25 -0.75 -10.48 -17.29
C ILE A 25 -0.46 -9.00 -17.45
N HIS A 26 -1.44 -8.25 -17.90
CA HIS A 26 -1.36 -6.79 -17.93
C HIS A 26 -1.49 -6.24 -16.51
N GLN A 27 -0.51 -5.44 -16.09
CA GLN A 27 -0.41 -4.96 -14.70
C GLN A 27 -0.37 -3.44 -14.66
N TRP A 28 -1.23 -2.84 -13.85
CA TRP A 28 -1.21 -1.41 -13.56
C TRP A 28 -1.87 -1.09 -12.22
N TYR A 29 -1.84 0.16 -11.82
CA TYR A 29 -2.48 0.58 -10.59
C TYR A 29 -3.25 1.89 -10.77
N TYR A 30 -4.24 2.08 -9.92
CA TYR A 30 -4.93 3.35 -9.72
C TYR A 30 -4.61 3.87 -8.33
N ARG A 31 -4.38 5.18 -8.24
CA ARG A 31 -4.24 5.85 -6.95
C ARG A 31 -5.62 6.16 -6.39
N ALA A 32 -5.75 5.96 -5.07
CA ALA A 32 -6.94 6.32 -4.33
C ALA A 32 -6.56 7.20 -3.14
N ASP A 33 -7.44 8.12 -2.78
CA ASP A 33 -7.24 9.01 -1.64
C ASP A 33 -7.55 8.29 -0.33
N ASP A 34 -8.63 7.51 -0.31
CA ASP A 34 -9.15 6.78 0.84
C ASP A 34 -9.92 5.52 0.40
N ILE A 35 -10.56 4.87 1.37
CA ILE A 35 -11.32 3.63 1.18
C ILE A 35 -12.59 3.83 0.33
N GLU A 36 -13.26 4.98 0.47
CA GLU A 36 -14.46 5.31 -0.30
C GLU A 36 -14.10 5.49 -1.78
N HIS A 37 -13.02 6.23 -2.05
CA HIS A 37 -12.50 6.41 -3.39
C HIS A 37 -12.05 5.08 -4.01
N LYS A 38 -11.38 4.19 -3.23
CA LYS A 38 -11.06 2.83 -3.68
C LYS A 38 -12.28 2.05 -4.10
N THR A 39 -13.36 2.15 -3.31
CA THR A 39 -14.61 1.43 -3.60
C THR A 39 -15.26 1.94 -4.88
N LYS A 40 -15.32 3.26 -5.08
CA LYS A 40 -15.81 3.88 -6.33
C LYS A 40 -14.98 3.44 -7.55
N LEU A 41 -13.65 3.42 -7.43
CA LEU A 41 -12.76 2.92 -8.48
C LEU A 41 -13.03 1.45 -8.79
N LEU A 42 -13.16 0.60 -7.75
CA LEU A 42 -13.43 -0.82 -7.92
C LEU A 42 -14.77 -1.06 -8.61
N VAL A 43 -15.84 -0.36 -8.19
CA VAL A 43 -17.16 -0.46 -8.81
C VAL A 43 -17.09 -0.11 -10.29
N ASN A 44 -16.50 1.03 -10.64
CA ASN A 44 -16.34 1.46 -12.03
C ASN A 44 -15.57 0.41 -12.86
N LEU A 45 -14.49 -0.15 -12.33
CA LEU A 45 -13.67 -1.14 -13.03
C LEU A 45 -14.37 -2.51 -13.16
N LEU A 46 -15.17 -2.90 -12.17
CA LEU A 46 -15.94 -4.16 -12.22
C LEU A 46 -17.14 -4.09 -13.18
N GLN A 47 -17.64 -2.90 -13.47
CA GLN A 47 -18.71 -2.68 -14.43
C GLN A 47 -18.22 -2.66 -15.89
N GLN A 48 -16.91 -2.66 -16.13
CA GLN A 48 -16.35 -2.75 -17.48
C GLN A 48 -16.66 -4.14 -18.08
N PRO A 49 -17.03 -4.22 -19.36
CA PRO A 49 -17.42 -5.48 -20.01
C PRO A 49 -16.31 -6.53 -20.04
N GLU A 50 -15.04 -6.10 -19.96
CA GLU A 50 -13.89 -6.99 -19.91
C GLU A 50 -13.73 -7.70 -18.56
N ALA A 51 -14.33 -7.19 -17.49
CA ALA A 51 -14.27 -7.76 -16.14
C ALA A 51 -15.29 -8.90 -15.96
N THR A 52 -15.19 -9.93 -16.79
CA THR A 52 -16.15 -11.03 -16.85
C THR A 52 -16.12 -11.94 -15.62
N ARG A 53 -14.95 -12.19 -15.06
CA ARG A 53 -14.76 -12.97 -13.82
C ARG A 53 -13.60 -12.39 -13.04
N ALA A 54 -13.87 -11.84 -11.85
CA ALA A 54 -12.91 -11.11 -11.06
C ALA A 54 -12.66 -11.75 -9.68
N ILE A 55 -11.41 -11.68 -9.22
CA ILE A 55 -11.06 -11.95 -7.82
C ILE A 55 -10.58 -10.65 -7.21
N VAL A 56 -11.18 -10.26 -6.08
CA VAL A 56 -10.81 -9.05 -5.31
C VAL A 56 -10.15 -9.47 -4.02
N PHE A 57 -8.88 -9.12 -3.86
CA PHE A 57 -8.10 -9.42 -2.68
C PHE A 57 -8.16 -8.29 -1.65
N VAL A 58 -8.54 -8.66 -0.43
CA VAL A 58 -8.52 -7.80 0.76
C VAL A 58 -7.60 -8.37 1.81
N ARG A 59 -7.09 -7.52 2.69
CA ARG A 59 -6.13 -7.92 3.72
C ARG A 59 -6.80 -8.48 4.97
N LYS A 60 -7.91 -7.86 5.39
CA LYS A 60 -8.63 -8.17 6.61
C LYS A 60 -9.92 -8.92 6.32
N ARG A 61 -10.29 -9.83 7.22
CA ARG A 61 -11.54 -10.59 7.16
C ARG A 61 -12.78 -9.70 7.23
N GLU A 62 -12.77 -8.72 8.11
CA GLU A 62 -13.88 -7.77 8.28
C GLU A 62 -14.16 -7.02 6.96
N ARG A 63 -13.10 -6.69 6.22
CA ARG A 63 -13.19 -6.01 4.93
C ARG A 63 -13.91 -6.84 3.86
N VAL A 64 -13.88 -8.17 3.98
CA VAL A 64 -14.59 -9.04 3.02
C VAL A 64 -16.08 -8.74 3.03
N HIS A 65 -16.68 -8.69 4.21
CA HIS A 65 -18.13 -8.44 4.35
C HIS A 65 -18.51 -7.00 4.04
N GLU A 66 -17.74 -6.03 4.51
CA GLU A 66 -17.95 -4.62 4.21
C GLU A 66 -17.95 -4.38 2.69
N LEU A 67 -16.94 -4.88 2.02
CA LEU A 67 -16.82 -4.72 0.56
C LEU A 67 -17.92 -5.47 -0.19
N ALA A 68 -18.31 -6.67 0.27
CA ALA A 68 -19.42 -7.40 -0.32
C ALA A 68 -20.75 -6.63 -0.23
N ASN A 69 -21.00 -5.95 0.87
CA ASN A 69 -22.19 -5.11 1.05
C ASN A 69 -22.13 -3.88 0.11
N TRP A 70 -21.03 -3.15 0.06
CA TRP A 70 -20.88 -1.99 -0.83
C TRP A 70 -21.01 -2.35 -2.30
N LEU A 71 -20.45 -3.49 -2.73
CA LEU A 71 -20.60 -3.95 -4.11
C LEU A 71 -22.04 -4.38 -4.42
N ARG A 72 -22.74 -4.97 -3.45
CA ARG A 72 -24.17 -5.34 -3.61
C ARG A 72 -25.06 -4.11 -3.73
N GLU A 73 -24.80 -3.07 -2.93
CA GLU A 73 -25.50 -1.77 -3.04
C GLU A 73 -25.26 -1.11 -4.40
N ALA A 74 -24.09 -1.32 -5.00
CA ALA A 74 -23.77 -0.88 -6.35
C ALA A 74 -24.32 -1.81 -7.46
N GLY A 75 -25.14 -2.82 -7.11
CA GLY A 75 -25.75 -3.76 -8.07
C GLY A 75 -24.80 -4.86 -8.56
N ILE A 76 -23.63 -5.05 -7.92
CA ILE A 76 -22.66 -6.08 -8.32
C ILE A 76 -22.83 -7.33 -7.46
N ASN A 77 -23.22 -8.44 -8.10
CA ASN A 77 -23.38 -9.72 -7.44
C ASN A 77 -22.01 -10.33 -7.08
N THR A 78 -21.82 -10.61 -5.81
CA THR A 78 -20.56 -11.13 -5.27
C THR A 78 -20.74 -12.42 -4.48
N CYS A 79 -19.68 -13.21 -4.41
CA CYS A 79 -19.47 -14.20 -3.37
C CYS A 79 -18.15 -13.91 -2.66
N TRP A 80 -17.90 -14.59 -1.53
CA TRP A 80 -16.67 -14.37 -0.77
C TRP A 80 -16.12 -15.65 -0.17
N LEU A 81 -14.83 -15.60 0.18
CA LEU A 81 -14.14 -16.67 0.90
C LEU A 81 -13.38 -16.08 2.09
N GLU A 82 -13.54 -16.74 3.22
CA GLU A 82 -12.83 -16.42 4.45
C GLU A 82 -12.22 -17.68 5.11
N GLY A 83 -11.21 -17.49 5.98
CA GLY A 83 -10.36 -18.59 6.45
C GLY A 83 -11.06 -19.68 7.26
N GLU A 84 -12.12 -19.36 7.98
CA GLU A 84 -12.86 -20.28 8.85
C GLU A 84 -14.17 -20.81 8.20
N MET A 85 -14.33 -20.56 6.91
CA MET A 85 -15.52 -21.02 6.17
C MET A 85 -15.52 -22.54 6.04
N VAL A 86 -16.64 -23.17 6.37
CA VAL A 86 -16.88 -24.61 6.18
C VAL A 86 -16.69 -24.97 4.70
N GLN A 87 -16.06 -26.09 4.43
CA GLN A 87 -15.68 -26.51 3.08
C GLN A 87 -16.87 -26.54 2.09
N ALA A 88 -18.04 -26.97 2.55
CA ALA A 88 -19.25 -26.96 1.71
C ALA A 88 -19.63 -25.56 1.21
N LYS A 89 -19.64 -24.55 2.09
CA LYS A 89 -19.89 -23.15 1.71
C LYS A 89 -18.82 -22.57 0.79
N ARG A 90 -17.56 -22.97 1.02
CA ARG A 90 -16.42 -22.60 0.18
C ARG A 90 -16.60 -23.14 -1.25
N ASN A 91 -16.96 -24.43 -1.38
CA ASN A 91 -17.21 -25.06 -2.67
C ASN A 91 -18.40 -24.43 -3.38
N GLU A 92 -19.46 -24.09 -2.64
CA GLU A 92 -20.62 -23.39 -3.19
C GLU A 92 -20.26 -21.99 -3.74
N ALA A 93 -19.47 -21.20 -3.00
CA ALA A 93 -19.01 -19.89 -3.45
C ALA A 93 -18.20 -19.99 -4.75
N ILE A 94 -17.28 -20.94 -4.82
CA ILE A 94 -16.46 -21.20 -6.01
C ILE A 94 -17.36 -21.63 -7.17
N LYS A 95 -18.30 -22.55 -6.93
CA LYS A 95 -19.25 -23.01 -7.94
C LYS A 95 -20.09 -21.86 -8.50
N ARG A 96 -20.65 -20.98 -7.65
CA ARG A 96 -21.41 -19.81 -8.08
C ARG A 96 -20.61 -18.90 -9.01
N LEU A 97 -19.32 -18.70 -8.74
CA LEU A 97 -18.42 -17.94 -9.59
C LEU A 97 -18.13 -18.67 -10.92
N THR A 98 -17.86 -19.98 -10.84
CA THR A 98 -17.55 -20.80 -12.04
C THR A 98 -18.74 -20.93 -12.96
N ASP A 99 -19.96 -21.10 -12.41
CA ASP A 99 -21.22 -21.17 -13.17
C ASP A 99 -21.68 -19.81 -13.72
N GLY A 100 -20.97 -18.72 -13.38
CA GLY A 100 -21.33 -17.37 -13.82
C GLY A 100 -22.54 -16.77 -13.11
N ARG A 101 -23.00 -17.37 -12.00
CA ARG A 101 -24.10 -16.81 -11.18
C ARG A 101 -23.68 -15.53 -10.46
N VAL A 102 -22.38 -15.39 -10.21
CA VAL A 102 -21.73 -14.17 -9.73
C VAL A 102 -20.46 -13.97 -10.53
N ASN A 103 -20.05 -12.71 -10.69
CA ASN A 103 -18.87 -12.35 -11.47
C ASN A 103 -17.68 -11.97 -10.58
N VAL A 104 -17.90 -11.78 -9.30
CA VAL A 104 -16.89 -11.28 -8.37
C VAL A 104 -16.75 -12.17 -7.15
N LEU A 105 -15.52 -12.57 -6.86
CA LEU A 105 -15.14 -13.25 -5.64
C LEU A 105 -14.26 -12.34 -4.78
N ILE A 106 -14.67 -12.08 -3.56
CA ILE A 106 -13.86 -11.35 -2.57
C ILE A 106 -13.16 -12.36 -1.66
N ALA A 107 -11.86 -12.24 -1.48
CA ALA A 107 -11.11 -13.18 -0.65
C ALA A 107 -9.92 -12.54 0.06
N THR A 108 -9.54 -13.13 1.19
CA THR A 108 -8.23 -12.91 1.80
C THR A 108 -7.19 -13.86 1.21
N ASP A 109 -5.89 -13.54 1.36
CA ASP A 109 -4.80 -14.40 0.87
C ASP A 109 -4.90 -15.84 1.41
N VAL A 110 -5.21 -15.99 2.70
CA VAL A 110 -5.33 -17.30 3.35
C VAL A 110 -6.49 -18.09 2.76
N ALA A 111 -7.63 -17.44 2.58
CA ALA A 111 -8.83 -18.08 2.04
C ALA A 111 -8.68 -18.45 0.55
N ALA A 112 -7.89 -17.73 -0.20
CA ALA A 112 -7.65 -17.97 -1.62
C ALA A 112 -6.57 -19.02 -1.92
N ARG A 113 -5.89 -19.56 -0.90
CA ARG A 113 -4.89 -20.62 -1.11
C ARG A 113 -5.54 -21.92 -1.56
N GLY A 114 -4.89 -22.61 -2.49
CA GLY A 114 -5.34 -23.89 -3.01
C GLY A 114 -6.61 -23.84 -3.86
N ILE A 115 -7.09 -22.64 -4.21
CA ILE A 115 -8.25 -22.51 -5.08
C ILE A 115 -7.77 -22.49 -6.53
N ASP A 116 -8.38 -23.34 -7.32
CA ASP A 116 -8.28 -23.29 -8.77
C ASP A 116 -9.60 -22.81 -9.35
N ILE A 117 -9.58 -21.60 -9.88
CA ILE A 117 -10.72 -20.98 -10.56
C ILE A 117 -10.30 -20.76 -12.00
N PRO A 118 -10.95 -21.44 -12.94
CA PRO A 118 -10.67 -21.23 -14.36
C PRO A 118 -11.16 -19.87 -14.84
N ASP A 119 -10.54 -19.36 -15.88
CA ASP A 119 -10.99 -18.20 -16.65
C ASP A 119 -11.16 -16.89 -15.86
N VAL A 120 -10.30 -16.67 -14.86
CA VAL A 120 -10.25 -15.39 -14.16
C VAL A 120 -9.70 -14.33 -15.11
N SER A 121 -10.56 -13.38 -15.50
CA SER A 121 -10.18 -12.26 -16.37
C SER A 121 -9.39 -11.20 -15.62
N HIS A 122 -9.83 -10.87 -14.39
CA HIS A 122 -9.27 -9.79 -13.60
C HIS A 122 -8.93 -10.20 -12.17
N VAL A 123 -7.80 -9.72 -11.70
CA VAL A 123 -7.41 -9.74 -10.28
C VAL A 123 -7.30 -8.31 -9.78
N PHE A 124 -8.02 -8.00 -8.73
CA PHE A 124 -7.95 -6.70 -8.06
C PHE A 124 -7.27 -6.84 -6.70
N ASN A 125 -6.18 -6.11 -6.50
CA ASN A 125 -5.61 -5.89 -5.19
C ASN A 125 -6.31 -4.67 -4.58
N PHE A 126 -7.46 -4.87 -3.93
CA PHE A 126 -8.14 -3.80 -3.20
C PHE A 126 -7.27 -3.29 -2.06
N ASP A 127 -6.68 -4.22 -1.29
CA ASP A 127 -5.58 -3.93 -0.39
C ASP A 127 -4.27 -4.48 -0.95
N MET A 128 -3.22 -3.66 -0.94
CA MET A 128 -1.89 -4.07 -1.39
C MET A 128 -1.38 -5.26 -0.57
N PRO A 129 -0.80 -6.30 -1.18
CA PRO A 129 -0.18 -7.40 -0.48
C PRO A 129 1.08 -6.94 0.27
N ARG A 130 1.39 -7.57 1.41
CA ARG A 130 2.55 -7.17 2.22
C ARG A 130 3.91 -7.53 1.61
N THR A 131 3.94 -8.52 0.74
CA THR A 131 5.17 -9.02 0.10
C THR A 131 4.98 -9.16 -1.41
N ALA A 132 6.09 -9.14 -2.14
CA ALA A 132 6.08 -9.32 -3.57
C ALA A 132 5.67 -10.76 -3.96
N ASP A 133 6.02 -11.77 -3.15
CA ASP A 133 5.58 -13.15 -3.38
C ASP A 133 4.05 -13.26 -3.30
N THR A 134 3.45 -12.66 -2.26
CA THR A 134 1.97 -12.60 -2.16
C THR A 134 1.37 -11.89 -3.37
N TYR A 135 2.01 -10.82 -3.86
CA TYR A 135 1.58 -10.15 -5.08
C TYR A 135 1.57 -11.10 -6.28
N LEU A 136 2.67 -11.84 -6.49
CA LEU A 136 2.78 -12.82 -7.56
C LEU A 136 1.75 -13.95 -7.45
N HIS A 137 1.51 -14.46 -6.24
CA HIS A 137 0.48 -15.47 -5.99
C HIS A 137 -0.93 -14.97 -6.31
N ARG A 138 -1.23 -13.69 -6.03
CA ARG A 138 -2.51 -13.09 -6.36
C ARG A 138 -2.68 -12.92 -7.87
N ILE A 139 -1.74 -12.28 -8.53
CA ILE A 139 -1.84 -12.04 -9.97
C ILE A 139 -1.80 -13.35 -10.77
N GLY A 140 -1.12 -14.38 -10.26
CA GLY A 140 -1.12 -15.72 -10.85
C GLY A 140 -2.47 -16.46 -10.77
N ARG A 141 -3.54 -15.82 -10.25
CA ARG A 141 -4.92 -16.34 -10.38
C ARG A 141 -5.52 -16.02 -11.75
N THR A 142 -4.99 -15.07 -12.48
CA THR A 142 -5.35 -14.78 -13.89
C THR A 142 -4.22 -15.13 -14.86
N GLY A 143 -4.46 -15.03 -16.13
CA GLY A 143 -3.46 -15.31 -17.17
C GLY A 143 -3.05 -16.77 -17.31
N ARG A 144 -3.86 -17.71 -16.81
CA ARG A 144 -3.62 -19.15 -16.86
C ARG A 144 -4.00 -19.77 -18.19
N ALA A 145 -3.50 -20.99 -18.42
CA ALA A 145 -3.79 -21.80 -19.62
C ALA A 145 -3.55 -21.03 -20.94
N GLY A 146 -2.54 -20.16 -20.97
CA GLY A 146 -2.19 -19.40 -22.15
C GLY A 146 -3.04 -18.16 -22.43
N LYS A 147 -4.09 -17.93 -21.68
CA LYS A 147 -4.96 -16.74 -21.81
C LYS A 147 -4.28 -15.48 -21.28
N LYS A 148 -4.71 -14.31 -21.77
CA LYS A 148 -4.31 -13.01 -21.21
C LYS A 148 -5.09 -12.73 -19.94
N GLY A 149 -4.47 -12.07 -18.97
CA GLY A 149 -5.10 -11.66 -17.74
C GLY A 149 -4.83 -10.20 -17.41
N THR A 150 -5.59 -9.66 -16.49
CA THR A 150 -5.44 -8.29 -16.01
C THR A 150 -5.30 -8.28 -14.49
N ALA A 151 -4.31 -7.56 -13.99
CA ALA A 151 -4.09 -7.35 -12.56
C ALA A 151 -4.06 -5.85 -12.24
N ILE A 152 -4.97 -5.41 -11.40
CA ILE A 152 -5.15 -4.01 -11.05
C ILE A 152 -4.96 -3.85 -9.54
N SER A 153 -4.15 -2.87 -9.15
CA SER A 153 -3.93 -2.54 -7.75
C SER A 153 -4.52 -1.17 -7.42
N LEU A 154 -5.26 -1.08 -6.31
CA LEU A 154 -5.80 0.18 -5.78
C LEU A 154 -4.89 0.66 -4.66
N VAL A 155 -4.17 1.76 -4.87
CA VAL A 155 -3.02 2.17 -4.08
C VAL A 155 -3.31 3.48 -3.36
N GLU A 156 -3.33 3.45 -2.03
CA GLU A 156 -3.36 4.65 -1.20
C GLU A 156 -1.95 5.22 -0.98
N ALA A 157 -1.87 6.42 -0.45
CA ALA A 157 -0.60 7.11 -0.22
C ALA A 157 0.38 6.29 0.63
N HIS A 158 -0.12 5.55 1.63
CA HIS A 158 0.70 4.72 2.52
C HIS A 158 1.25 3.45 1.85
N ASP A 159 0.61 2.96 0.77
CA ASP A 159 1.03 1.77 0.04
C ASP A 159 2.14 2.05 -1.00
N HIS A 160 2.48 3.30 -1.25
CA HIS A 160 3.42 3.68 -2.30
C HIS A 160 4.83 3.08 -2.15
N LEU A 161 5.31 2.97 -0.90
CA LEU A 161 6.59 2.33 -0.62
C LEU A 161 6.57 0.83 -0.95
N LEU A 162 5.44 0.18 -0.69
CA LEU A 162 5.21 -1.23 -0.97
C LEU A 162 5.11 -1.49 -2.47
N LEU A 163 4.39 -0.63 -3.20
CA LEU A 163 4.33 -0.64 -4.66
C LEU A 163 5.72 -0.58 -5.28
N GLY A 164 6.58 0.33 -4.81
CA GLY A 164 7.96 0.44 -5.27
C GLY A 164 8.83 -0.79 -4.94
N LYS A 165 8.61 -1.45 -3.80
CA LYS A 165 9.28 -2.72 -3.46
C LYS A 165 8.84 -3.84 -4.39
N ILE A 166 7.54 -3.97 -4.64
CA ILE A 166 6.99 -4.97 -5.56
C ILE A 166 7.56 -4.77 -6.97
N GLY A 167 7.50 -3.54 -7.52
CA GLY A 167 8.02 -3.27 -8.86
C GLY A 167 9.50 -3.62 -9.02
N ARG A 168 10.33 -3.41 -7.99
CA ARG A 168 11.75 -3.82 -8.01
C ARG A 168 11.92 -5.33 -7.98
N TYR A 169 11.10 -6.04 -7.21
CA TYR A 169 11.18 -7.49 -7.10
C TYR A 169 10.76 -8.19 -8.39
N ILE A 170 9.71 -7.70 -9.04
CA ILE A 170 9.24 -8.26 -10.32
C ILE A 170 10.03 -7.74 -11.52
N GLU A 171 10.97 -6.83 -11.29
CA GLU A 171 11.78 -6.16 -12.34
C GLU A 171 10.94 -5.41 -13.39
N GLU A 172 9.71 -5.07 -13.04
CA GLU A 172 8.78 -4.36 -13.90
C GLU A 172 8.09 -3.23 -13.12
N PRO A 173 8.25 -1.95 -13.51
CA PRO A 173 7.55 -0.86 -12.85
C PRO A 173 6.06 -0.90 -13.21
N LEU A 174 5.22 -0.97 -12.18
CA LEU A 174 3.78 -0.87 -12.36
C LEU A 174 3.41 0.54 -12.82
N LYS A 175 2.65 0.63 -13.90
CA LYS A 175 2.24 1.91 -14.49
C LYS A 175 0.98 2.43 -13.80
N ALA A 176 0.96 3.73 -13.50
CA ALA A 176 -0.25 4.39 -13.03
C ALA A 176 -1.24 4.58 -14.18
N ARG A 177 -2.52 4.38 -13.90
CA ARG A 177 -3.64 4.80 -14.75
C ARG A 177 -4.57 5.72 -13.98
N VAL A 178 -5.38 6.48 -14.68
CA VAL A 178 -6.34 7.42 -14.11
C VAL A 178 -7.66 7.24 -14.86
N ILE A 179 -8.76 7.29 -14.12
CA ILE A 179 -10.12 7.43 -14.64
C ILE A 179 -10.48 8.89 -14.45
N ASP A 180 -10.88 9.58 -15.50
CA ASP A 180 -11.04 11.04 -15.48
C ASP A 180 -12.06 11.51 -14.44
N GLU A 181 -13.17 10.79 -14.30
CA GLU A 181 -14.24 11.08 -13.33
C GLU A 181 -13.87 10.72 -11.89
N LEU A 182 -12.82 9.91 -11.70
CA LEU A 182 -12.35 9.41 -10.41
C LEU A 182 -10.86 9.74 -10.20
N ARG A 183 -10.46 10.98 -10.47
CA ARG A 183 -9.09 11.43 -10.25
C ARG A 183 -8.82 11.59 -8.75
N PRO A 184 -7.68 11.08 -8.24
CA PRO A 184 -7.30 11.34 -6.85
C PRO A 184 -7.03 12.84 -6.64
N THR A 185 -7.53 13.39 -5.55
CA THR A 185 -7.34 14.79 -5.15
C THR A 185 -5.99 15.01 -4.48
N THR A 186 -5.48 13.98 -3.79
CA THR A 186 -4.19 14.04 -3.11
C THR A 186 -3.03 13.99 -4.10
N ARG A 187 -1.99 14.78 -3.83
CA ARG A 187 -0.78 14.76 -4.65
C ARG A 187 -0.08 13.40 -4.55
N ALA A 188 0.45 12.91 -5.70
CA ALA A 188 1.27 11.71 -5.69
C ALA A 188 2.44 11.86 -4.70
N PRO A 189 2.72 10.86 -3.85
CA PRO A 189 3.94 10.83 -3.07
C PRO A 189 5.14 11.03 -4.01
N SER A 190 6.07 11.91 -3.65
CA SER A 190 7.23 12.15 -4.51
C SER A 190 8.07 10.87 -4.62
N GLU A 191 8.55 10.53 -5.81
CA GLU A 191 9.43 9.36 -6.06
C GLU A 191 10.67 9.32 -5.16
N LYS A 192 11.04 10.47 -4.56
CA LYS A 192 12.15 10.58 -3.60
C LYS A 192 11.96 9.73 -2.33
N LEU A 193 10.73 9.30 -2.03
CA LEU A 193 10.43 8.39 -0.91
C LEU A 193 10.62 6.90 -1.26
N THR A 194 10.78 6.54 -2.53
CA THR A 194 10.78 5.15 -3.00
C THR A 194 12.16 4.58 -3.30
N GLY A 195 13.25 5.37 -3.27
CA GLY A 195 14.59 4.96 -3.64
C GLY A 195 15.66 5.25 -2.58
N LYS A 196 16.76 4.48 -2.61
CA LYS A 196 18.00 4.90 -1.92
C LYS A 196 18.34 6.32 -2.41
N PRO A 197 18.67 7.26 -1.51
CA PRO A 197 19.01 8.62 -1.92
C PRO A 197 20.13 8.56 -2.96
N SER A 198 20.01 9.32 -4.04
CA SER A 198 21.02 9.34 -5.09
C SER A 198 22.38 9.71 -4.51
N LYS A 199 23.47 9.25 -5.14
CA LYS A 199 24.85 9.59 -4.71
C LYS A 199 25.01 11.10 -4.48
N LYS A 200 24.35 11.93 -5.28
CA LYS A 200 24.34 13.40 -5.17
C LYS A 200 23.64 13.92 -3.89
N VAL A 201 22.56 13.26 -3.44
CA VAL A 201 21.85 13.60 -2.19
C VAL A 201 22.64 13.09 -0.97
N LEU A 202 23.29 11.92 -1.07
CA LEU A 202 24.17 11.41 -0.02
C LEU A 202 25.40 12.31 0.14
N ALA A 203 26.02 12.77 -0.96
CA ALA A 203 27.14 13.72 -0.93
C ALA A 203 26.72 15.05 -0.29
N LYS A 204 25.57 15.61 -0.68
CA LYS A 204 25.03 16.85 -0.08
C LYS A 204 24.72 16.72 1.42
N ARG A 205 24.20 15.54 1.86
CA ARG A 205 23.99 15.25 3.30
C ARG A 205 25.30 15.06 4.06
N ALA A 206 26.30 14.45 3.43
CA ALA A 206 27.64 14.29 4.02
C ALA A 206 28.33 15.65 4.17
N GLN A 207 28.24 16.51 3.17
CA GLN A 207 28.77 17.88 3.20
C GLN A 207 28.10 18.71 4.29
N LYS A 208 26.76 18.71 4.35
CA LYS A 208 26.02 19.42 5.41
C LYS A 208 26.38 18.95 6.83
N LYS A 209 26.63 17.63 7.01
CA LYS A 209 27.11 17.10 8.29
C LYS A 209 28.56 17.52 8.63
N LYS A 210 29.43 17.73 7.63
CA LYS A 210 30.76 18.30 7.83
C LYS A 210 30.65 19.76 8.23
N ASP A 211 29.88 20.56 7.50
CA ASP A 211 29.68 21.98 7.79
C ASP A 211 29.04 22.24 9.17
N GLU A 212 28.15 21.32 9.63
CA GLU A 212 27.59 21.39 10.99
C GLU A 212 28.60 21.01 12.09
N LYS A 213 29.58 20.13 11.79
CA LYS A 213 30.65 19.77 12.73
C LYS A 213 31.74 20.82 12.79
N GLU A 214 31.98 21.57 11.70
CA GLU A 214 33.00 22.64 11.63
C GLU A 214 32.50 23.97 12.20
N LYS A 215 31.21 24.14 12.45
CA LYS A 215 30.73 25.33 13.17
C LYS A 215 31.27 25.34 14.59
N PRO A 216 32.03 26.38 15.01
CA PRO A 216 32.61 26.44 16.35
C PRO A 216 31.47 26.38 17.37
N ARG A 217 31.52 25.40 18.26
CA ARG A 217 30.62 25.29 19.40
C ARG A 217 30.90 26.49 20.31
N VAL A 218 30.06 27.52 20.25
CA VAL A 218 30.09 28.60 21.23
C VAL A 218 29.77 27.99 22.59
N LYS A 219 30.81 27.80 23.40
CA LYS A 219 30.69 27.38 24.80
C LYS A 219 29.96 28.49 25.54
N LYS A 220 28.66 28.35 25.81
CA LYS A 220 27.95 29.22 26.77
C LYS A 220 28.67 29.10 28.12
N ARG A 221 29.30 30.17 28.56
CA ARG A 221 29.94 30.22 29.87
C ARG A 221 28.90 30.02 30.97
N HIS A 222 29.20 29.22 31.95
CA HIS A 222 28.29 28.88 33.09
C HIS A 222 27.75 30.09 33.83
N ARG A 223 28.28 31.29 33.61
CA ARG A 223 27.81 32.57 34.18
C ARG A 223 26.57 33.09 33.51
N ASP A 224 26.28 32.78 32.26
CA ASP A 224 25.18 33.34 31.51
C ASP A 224 23.84 32.67 31.84
N THR A 225 23.89 31.53 32.52
CA THR A 225 22.67 30.77 32.90
C THR A 225 22.10 31.16 34.27
N LYS A 226 22.87 31.81 35.13
CA LYS A 226 22.42 32.20 36.49
C LYS A 226 21.64 33.50 36.57
N ASN A 227 21.63 34.34 35.53
CA ASN A 227 20.98 35.65 35.53
C ASN A 227 19.79 35.80 34.58
N ILE A 228 19.27 34.72 34.03
CA ILE A 228 18.04 34.77 33.25
C ILE A 228 16.84 34.72 34.22
N GLY A 229 16.31 35.87 34.58
CA GLY A 229 15.03 35.94 35.33
C GLY A 229 14.97 36.83 36.52
N LYS A 230 16.00 37.58 36.94
CA LYS A 230 15.87 38.59 37.99
C LYS A 230 15.67 39.98 37.39
N ARG A 231 14.42 40.41 37.25
CA ARG A 231 14.08 41.81 37.04
C ARG A 231 14.55 42.61 38.27
N ARG A 232 15.49 43.54 38.08
CA ARG A 232 15.82 44.55 39.12
C ARG A 232 14.55 45.36 39.35
N LYS A 233 14.09 45.41 40.62
CA LYS A 233 13.09 46.40 41.08
C LYS A 233 13.75 47.79 40.96
N PRO A 234 13.04 48.81 40.47
CA PRO A 234 13.54 50.15 40.50
C PRO A 234 13.64 50.61 41.97
N SER A 235 14.76 51.21 42.35
CA SER A 235 14.95 51.84 43.66
C SER A 235 14.04 53.05 43.76
N ALA A 236 13.27 53.14 44.86
CA ALA A 236 12.48 54.34 45.16
C ALA A 236 13.40 55.54 45.32
N ALA A 237 13.21 56.55 44.49
CA ALA A 237 13.80 57.84 44.66
C ALA A 237 13.14 58.58 45.87
N GLY A 238 13.98 59.15 46.71
CA GLY A 238 13.56 59.79 47.92
C GLY A 238 12.67 60.99 47.68
N THR A 239 11.72 61.16 48.54
CA THR A 239 10.88 62.33 48.68
C THR A 239 11.69 63.52 49.18
N PRO A 240 11.57 64.71 48.64
CA PRO A 240 12.05 65.92 49.28
C PRO A 240 11.02 66.42 50.33
N SER A 241 11.54 66.71 51.54
CA SER A 241 10.80 67.38 52.58
C SER A 241 10.39 68.79 52.20
N ALA A 242 9.14 69.11 52.25
CA ALA A 242 8.66 70.50 52.19
C ALA A 242 8.57 71.04 53.66
N SER A 243 9.32 72.05 53.88
CA SER A 243 9.23 72.90 55.06
C SER A 243 7.94 73.75 55.08
N SER A 244 7.35 73.85 56.27
CA SER A 244 6.34 74.78 56.71
C SER A 244 6.70 76.22 56.46
N ASP A 245 5.73 77.04 56.08
CA ASP A 245 5.51 78.34 56.76
C ASP A 245 4.12 78.89 56.39
N GLU A 246 3.40 79.42 57.49
CA GLU A 246 2.16 80.14 57.62
C GLU A 246 0.84 79.49 57.32
#